data_2ed1aaae5a6594b2c15034d8b1a1dfe1
#
_entry.id   2ed1aaae5a6594b2c15034d8b1a1dfe1
#
_cell.length_a   1.000
_cell.length_b   1.000
_cell.length_c   1.000
_cell.angle_alpha   90.00
_cell.angle_beta   90.00
_cell.angle_gamma   90.00
#
_symmetry.space_group_name_H-M   'P 1'
#
loop_
_entity.id
_entity.type
_entity.pdbx_description
1 polymer ?
#
loop_
_entity_poly.entity_id
_entity_poly.type
_entity_poly.pdbx_seq_one_letter_code
_entity_poly.pdbx_strand_id
1 'polypeptide(L)'
;RRQRQMCIRDSGYMIKETTQGAISPSTGRTLPDRYIEGTCPLCGADGARGDQCDNCGNQLDPVDLINPVSKINGETPEFIDTEHFLLDLPAVKEVLEEWLKTREDWRPNVLKFSLNLLEDMRPRTMTRDIDWGIPIPVEGWEDNSAKKLYVWFDAVIGYLSSSIEWAHRTGNPDAWKDYWQNPQARHYYFQGKDNITFHSQIWPAQLLGYAGKGAKGGELHTYGELNLPTEI
;
A
#
# COMPACT_ATOMS: atom_id res chain seq x y z
N ARG A 1 14.34 6.42 -2.21
CA ARG A 1 13.13 5.60 -2.37
C ARG A 1 13.46 4.11 -2.53
N ARG A 2 14.21 3.70 -3.57
CA ARG A 2 14.57 2.28 -3.82
C ARG A 2 15.13 1.59 -2.58
N GLN A 3 16.09 2.20 -1.89
CA GLN A 3 16.72 1.65 -0.70
C GLN A 3 15.71 1.41 0.44
N ARG A 4 14.73 2.29 0.62
CA ARG A 4 13.70 2.16 1.66
C ARG A 4 12.73 1.00 1.40
N GLN A 5 12.40 0.76 0.14
CA GLN A 5 11.58 -0.40 -0.22
C GLN A 5 12.34 -1.72 -0.06
N MET A 6 13.65 -1.71 -0.29
CA MET A 6 14.50 -2.86 0.06
C MET A 6 14.50 -3.15 1.55
N CYS A 7 14.49 -2.13 2.42
CA CYS A 7 14.39 -2.34 3.87
C CYS A 7 13.11 -3.09 4.25
N ILE A 8 11.97 -2.78 3.63
CA ILE A 8 10.70 -3.51 3.85
C ILE A 8 10.82 -4.97 3.42
N ARG A 9 11.53 -5.25 2.31
CA ARG A 9 11.85 -6.62 1.88
C ARG A 9 12.73 -7.33 2.90
N ASP A 10 13.83 -6.70 3.30
CA ASP A 10 14.81 -7.28 4.22
C ASP A 10 14.21 -7.54 5.60
N SER A 11 13.13 -6.79 5.95
CA SER A 11 12.29 -7.00 7.13
C SER A 11 11.40 -8.24 7.07
N GLY A 12 11.36 -8.93 5.92
CA GLY A 12 10.49 -10.08 5.71
C GLY A 12 9.01 -9.73 5.51
N TYR A 13 8.66 -8.43 5.38
CA TYR A 13 7.28 -7.99 5.11
C TYR A 13 6.88 -8.03 3.64
N MET A 14 7.81 -8.37 2.76
CA MET A 14 7.53 -8.52 1.34
C MET A 14 7.52 -9.99 0.96
N ILE A 15 6.37 -10.47 0.56
CA ILE A 15 6.16 -11.84 0.07
C ILE A 15 6.00 -11.83 -1.46
N LYS A 16 6.32 -12.94 -2.10
CA LYS A 16 6.14 -13.14 -3.54
C LYS A 16 5.02 -14.16 -3.73
N GLU A 17 4.00 -13.77 -4.48
CA GLU A 17 2.85 -14.64 -4.78
C GLU A 17 2.43 -14.53 -6.24
N THR A 18 1.79 -15.59 -6.72
CA THR A 18 1.07 -15.58 -7.99
C THR A 18 -0.34 -15.07 -7.75
N THR A 19 -0.72 -14.03 -8.47
CA THR A 19 -2.05 -13.43 -8.44
C THR A 19 -2.67 -13.45 -9.83
N GLN A 20 -3.93 -13.06 -9.96
CA GLN A 20 -4.59 -12.97 -11.25
C GLN A 20 -4.58 -11.51 -11.74
N GLY A 21 -3.86 -11.27 -12.84
CA GLY A 21 -3.85 -9.98 -13.53
C GLY A 21 -4.88 -9.94 -14.65
N ALA A 22 -5.53 -8.80 -14.81
CA ALA A 22 -6.52 -8.61 -15.86
C ALA A 22 -5.89 -8.12 -17.17
N ILE A 23 -6.30 -8.69 -18.29
CA ILE A 23 -5.91 -8.26 -19.64
C ILE A 23 -7.15 -7.97 -20.49
N SER A 24 -7.00 -7.05 -21.45
CA SER A 24 -8.00 -6.82 -22.51
C SER A 24 -7.84 -7.87 -23.59
N PRO A 25 -8.85 -8.69 -23.90
CA PRO A 25 -8.77 -9.73 -24.91
C PRO A 25 -8.43 -9.20 -26.31
N SER A 26 -8.99 -8.04 -26.69
CA SER A 26 -8.78 -7.46 -28.02
C SER A 26 -7.39 -6.85 -28.22
N THR A 27 -6.73 -6.40 -27.14
CA THR A 27 -5.44 -5.70 -27.25
C THR A 27 -4.27 -6.46 -26.67
N GLY A 28 -4.51 -7.49 -25.84
CA GLY A 28 -3.50 -8.21 -25.07
C GLY A 28 -2.80 -7.35 -24.01
N ARG A 29 -3.30 -6.12 -23.75
CA ARG A 29 -2.72 -5.20 -22.77
C ARG A 29 -3.28 -5.46 -21.38
N THR A 30 -2.42 -5.31 -20.39
CA THR A 30 -2.84 -5.31 -18.98
C THR A 30 -3.78 -4.16 -18.69
N LEU A 31 -4.80 -4.45 -17.89
CA LEU A 31 -5.80 -3.49 -17.43
C LEU A 31 -5.50 -3.14 -15.98
N PRO A 32 -5.16 -1.87 -15.67
CA PRO A 32 -5.04 -1.45 -14.27
C PRO A 32 -6.35 -1.65 -13.51
N ASP A 33 -6.27 -2.08 -12.25
CA ASP A 33 -7.40 -2.43 -11.41
C ASP A 33 -8.52 -1.37 -11.40
N ARG A 34 -8.16 -0.09 -11.38
CA ARG A 34 -9.10 1.05 -11.39
C ARG A 34 -9.89 1.23 -12.68
N TYR A 35 -9.45 0.59 -13.75
CA TYR A 35 -10.13 0.64 -15.04
C TYR A 35 -11.04 -0.58 -15.27
N ILE A 36 -11.22 -1.39 -14.24
CA ILE A 36 -12.16 -2.51 -14.23
C ILE A 36 -13.25 -2.17 -13.22
N GLU A 37 -14.48 -2.27 -13.66
CA GLU A 37 -15.68 -2.06 -12.83
C GLU A 37 -16.57 -3.27 -12.88
N GLY A 38 -17.33 -3.46 -11.79
CA GLY A 38 -18.31 -4.53 -11.68
C GLY A 38 -19.18 -4.33 -10.45
N THR A 39 -19.97 -5.35 -10.10
CA THR A 39 -20.74 -5.34 -8.86
C THR A 39 -19.86 -5.84 -7.71
N CYS A 40 -19.85 -5.12 -6.59
CA CYS A 40 -19.11 -5.48 -5.40
C CYS A 40 -19.61 -6.80 -4.81
N PRO A 41 -18.76 -7.82 -4.60
CA PRO A 41 -19.20 -9.10 -4.03
C PRO A 41 -19.58 -8.99 -2.55
N LEU A 42 -19.12 -7.94 -1.85
CA LEU A 42 -19.35 -7.78 -0.41
C LEU A 42 -20.63 -7.01 -0.06
N CYS A 43 -20.96 -5.98 -0.83
CA CYS A 43 -22.13 -5.14 -0.52
C CYS A 43 -23.17 -5.04 -1.64
N GLY A 44 -22.91 -5.66 -2.80
CA GLY A 44 -23.83 -5.66 -3.94
C GLY A 44 -23.94 -4.33 -4.68
N ALA A 45 -23.09 -3.34 -4.36
CA ALA A 45 -23.11 -2.05 -5.06
C ALA A 45 -22.54 -2.19 -6.48
N ASP A 46 -23.25 -1.60 -7.46
CA ASP A 46 -22.77 -1.52 -8.84
C ASP A 46 -21.69 -0.44 -8.99
N GLY A 47 -20.83 -0.60 -10.00
CA GLY A 47 -19.75 0.33 -10.30
C GLY A 47 -18.60 0.28 -9.30
N ALA A 48 -18.46 -0.81 -8.54
CA ALA A 48 -17.29 -1.02 -7.70
C ALA A 48 -16.05 -1.18 -8.57
N ARG A 49 -14.95 -0.53 -8.17
CA ARG A 49 -13.68 -0.61 -8.89
C ARG A 49 -12.90 -1.85 -8.45
N GLY A 50 -12.03 -2.32 -9.33
CA GLY A 50 -11.23 -3.51 -9.06
C GLY A 50 -10.23 -3.39 -7.91
N ASP A 51 -9.92 -2.17 -7.44
CA ASP A 51 -9.03 -1.94 -6.29
C ASP A 51 -9.79 -1.64 -4.99
N GLN A 52 -11.01 -1.10 -5.08
CA GLN A 52 -11.78 -0.69 -3.91
C GLN A 52 -13.26 -0.42 -4.28
N CYS A 53 -14.17 -0.78 -3.38
CA CYS A 53 -15.56 -0.39 -3.49
C CYS A 53 -15.81 0.99 -2.85
N ASP A 54 -16.28 1.96 -3.63
CA ASP A 54 -16.57 3.31 -3.13
C ASP A 54 -17.75 3.35 -2.13
N ASN A 55 -18.64 2.34 -2.17
CA ASN A 55 -19.79 2.28 -1.28
C ASN A 55 -19.43 1.74 0.12
N CYS A 56 -18.81 0.57 0.20
CA CYS A 56 -18.46 -0.05 1.49
C CYS A 56 -17.01 0.22 1.93
N GLY A 57 -16.17 0.77 1.05
CA GLY A 57 -14.77 1.10 1.34
C GLY A 57 -13.83 -0.10 1.39
N ASN A 58 -14.33 -1.32 1.22
CA ASN A 58 -13.50 -2.50 1.23
C ASN A 58 -12.60 -2.56 0.01
N GLN A 59 -11.41 -3.10 0.24
CA GLN A 59 -10.47 -3.42 -0.83
C GLN A 59 -10.98 -4.62 -1.62
N LEU A 60 -10.77 -4.56 -2.93
CA LEU A 60 -11.17 -5.60 -3.87
C LEU A 60 -9.98 -5.97 -4.76
N ASP A 61 -10.05 -7.14 -5.35
CA ASP A 61 -9.24 -7.52 -6.49
C ASP A 61 -10.16 -7.63 -7.72
N PRO A 62 -9.69 -7.27 -8.94
CA PRO A 62 -10.54 -7.28 -10.14
C PRO A 62 -11.23 -8.62 -10.42
N VAL A 63 -10.58 -9.72 -10.05
CA VAL A 63 -11.10 -11.09 -10.22
C VAL A 63 -12.31 -11.38 -9.34
N ASP A 64 -12.45 -10.67 -8.21
CA ASP A 64 -13.55 -10.87 -7.26
C ASP A 64 -14.82 -10.14 -7.68
N LEU A 65 -14.74 -9.19 -8.61
CA LEU A 65 -15.88 -8.42 -9.06
C LEU A 65 -16.90 -9.32 -9.80
N ILE A 66 -18.17 -9.10 -9.52
CA ILE A 66 -19.24 -9.76 -10.26
C ILE A 66 -19.46 -8.99 -11.56
N ASN A 67 -19.46 -9.70 -12.70
CA ASN A 67 -19.58 -9.15 -14.04
C ASN A 67 -18.55 -8.02 -14.33
N PRO A 68 -17.24 -8.27 -14.21
CA PRO A 68 -16.23 -7.25 -14.44
C PRO A 68 -16.22 -6.79 -15.91
N VAL A 69 -16.10 -5.49 -16.11
CA VAL A 69 -15.95 -4.87 -17.43
C VAL A 69 -14.85 -3.83 -17.42
N SER A 70 -14.13 -3.73 -18.53
CA SER A 70 -13.12 -2.70 -18.73
C SER A 70 -13.80 -1.36 -19.05
N LYS A 71 -13.48 -0.31 -18.29
CA LYS A 71 -13.91 1.08 -18.58
C LYS A 71 -13.31 1.64 -19.85
N ILE A 72 -12.25 1.03 -20.37
CA ILE A 72 -11.52 1.55 -21.53
C ILE A 72 -12.29 1.23 -22.81
N ASN A 73 -12.81 -0.01 -22.92
CA ASN A 73 -13.39 -0.53 -24.14
C ASN A 73 -14.68 -1.34 -23.94
N GLY A 74 -15.16 -1.47 -22.69
CA GLY A 74 -16.39 -2.20 -22.38
C GLY A 74 -16.28 -3.73 -22.48
N GLU A 75 -15.09 -4.27 -22.71
CA GLU A 75 -14.88 -5.73 -22.77
C GLU A 75 -14.86 -6.37 -21.39
N THR A 76 -15.28 -7.62 -21.34
CA THR A 76 -15.01 -8.47 -20.17
C THR A 76 -13.53 -8.82 -20.15
N PRO A 77 -12.77 -8.50 -19.09
CA PRO A 77 -11.35 -8.83 -19.01
C PRO A 77 -11.15 -10.34 -18.94
N GLU A 78 -10.01 -10.81 -19.47
CA GLU A 78 -9.47 -12.12 -19.18
C GLU A 78 -8.48 -12.03 -18.02
N PHE A 79 -8.45 -13.06 -17.17
CA PHE A 79 -7.53 -13.12 -16.03
C PHE A 79 -6.44 -14.13 -16.28
N ILE A 80 -5.18 -13.69 -16.10
CA ILE A 80 -3.99 -14.52 -16.28
C ILE A 80 -3.18 -14.56 -14.99
N ASP A 81 -2.52 -15.67 -14.73
CA ASP A 81 -1.61 -15.79 -13.60
C ASP A 81 -0.37 -14.90 -13.81
N THR A 82 -0.06 -14.11 -12.82
CA THR A 82 1.09 -13.21 -12.81
C THR A 82 1.72 -13.15 -11.43
N GLU A 83 3.06 -13.11 -11.37
CA GLU A 83 3.78 -13.03 -10.11
C GLU A 83 3.93 -11.58 -9.66
N HIS A 84 3.65 -11.33 -8.39
CA HIS A 84 3.81 -10.02 -7.78
C HIS A 84 4.51 -10.09 -6.43
N PHE A 85 5.10 -8.96 -6.04
CA PHE A 85 5.47 -8.73 -4.65
C PHE A 85 4.30 -8.07 -3.92
N LEU A 86 4.01 -8.57 -2.73
CA LEU A 86 2.94 -8.10 -1.85
C LEU A 86 3.53 -7.65 -0.52
N LEU A 87 2.97 -6.59 0.05
CA LEU A 87 3.19 -6.22 1.45
C LEU A 87 2.33 -7.13 2.31
N ASP A 88 2.97 -7.88 3.20
CA ASP A 88 2.31 -8.79 4.16
C ASP A 88 1.68 -7.96 5.30
N LEU A 89 0.55 -7.31 5.01
CA LEU A 89 -0.17 -6.51 6.00
C LEU A 89 -0.64 -7.35 7.21
N PRO A 90 -1.12 -8.60 7.04
CA PRO A 90 -1.46 -9.45 8.16
C PRO A 90 -0.35 -9.60 9.21
N ALA A 91 0.92 -9.57 8.78
CA ALA A 91 2.06 -9.68 9.70
C ALA A 91 2.18 -8.52 10.69
N VAL A 92 1.57 -7.37 10.40
CA VAL A 92 1.58 -6.19 11.28
C VAL A 92 0.22 -5.91 11.91
N LYS A 93 -0.78 -6.77 11.71
CA LYS A 93 -2.15 -6.57 12.15
C LYS A 93 -2.26 -6.26 13.64
N GLU A 94 -1.64 -7.06 14.49
CA GLU A 94 -1.67 -6.90 15.94
C GLU A 94 -1.11 -5.54 16.38
N VAL A 95 0.05 -5.17 15.81
CA VAL A 95 0.70 -3.89 16.12
C VAL A 95 -0.15 -2.71 15.67
N LEU A 96 -0.78 -2.80 14.49
CA LEU A 96 -1.68 -1.77 13.98
C LEU A 96 -2.96 -1.66 14.83
N GLU A 97 -3.52 -2.77 15.28
CA GLU A 97 -4.70 -2.80 16.12
C GLU A 97 -4.43 -2.14 17.49
N GLU A 98 -3.31 -2.50 18.14
CA GLU A 98 -2.88 -1.88 19.38
C GLU A 98 -2.67 -0.37 19.22
N TRP A 99 -1.99 0.04 18.15
CA TRP A 99 -1.77 1.44 17.84
C TRP A 99 -3.10 2.19 17.60
N LEU A 100 -4.02 1.65 16.79
CA LEU A 100 -5.31 2.28 16.52
C LEU A 100 -6.17 2.43 17.77
N LYS A 101 -6.14 1.46 18.68
CA LYS A 101 -6.85 1.55 19.97
C LYS A 101 -6.39 2.71 20.85
N THR A 102 -5.19 3.23 20.63
CA THR A 102 -4.69 4.42 21.34
C THR A 102 -5.08 5.74 20.67
N ARG A 103 -5.79 5.71 19.55
CA ARG A 103 -6.16 6.90 18.75
C ARG A 103 -7.54 7.45 19.13
N GLU A 104 -7.76 7.67 20.40
CA GLU A 104 -9.04 8.16 20.93
C GLU A 104 -9.42 9.56 20.41
N ASP A 105 -8.43 10.35 20.00
CA ASP A 105 -8.61 11.70 19.44
C ASP A 105 -9.07 11.70 17.97
N TRP A 106 -9.03 10.54 17.30
CA TRP A 106 -9.45 10.46 15.92
C TRP A 106 -10.97 10.61 15.80
N ARG A 107 -11.41 11.15 14.66
CA ARG A 107 -12.85 11.17 14.34
C ARG A 107 -13.44 9.76 14.46
N PRO A 108 -14.54 9.57 15.21
CA PRO A 108 -15.07 8.24 15.50
C PRO A 108 -15.37 7.37 14.26
N ASN A 109 -15.82 7.99 13.17
CA ASN A 109 -16.07 7.29 11.91
C ASN A 109 -14.77 6.81 11.24
N VAL A 110 -13.70 7.58 11.32
CA VAL A 110 -12.38 7.22 10.77
C VAL A 110 -11.77 6.07 11.57
N LEU A 111 -11.79 6.18 12.90
CA LEU A 111 -11.25 5.13 13.78
C LEU A 111 -12.02 3.82 13.62
N LYS A 112 -13.36 3.88 13.63
CA LYS A 112 -14.21 2.70 13.44
C LYS A 112 -13.96 2.05 12.09
N PHE A 113 -13.89 2.84 11.02
CA PHE A 113 -13.57 2.33 9.68
C PHE A 113 -12.21 1.65 9.64
N SER A 114 -11.16 2.29 10.22
CA SER A 114 -9.81 1.75 10.26
C SER A 114 -9.71 0.43 11.04
N LEU A 115 -10.44 0.30 12.16
CA LEU A 115 -10.51 -0.95 12.93
C LEU A 115 -11.25 -2.05 12.16
N ASN A 116 -12.37 -1.73 11.51
CA ASN A 116 -13.12 -2.72 10.71
C ASN A 116 -12.26 -3.26 9.55
N LEU A 117 -11.42 -2.43 8.93
CA LEU A 117 -10.52 -2.86 7.87
C LEU A 117 -9.47 -3.90 8.34
N LEU A 118 -9.18 -3.98 9.63
CA LEU A 118 -8.26 -4.99 10.17
C LEU A 118 -8.88 -6.39 10.23
N GLU A 119 -10.22 -6.50 10.26
CA GLU A 119 -10.91 -7.79 10.41
C GLU A 119 -10.59 -8.73 9.23
N ASP A 120 -10.61 -8.20 8.01
CA ASP A 120 -10.36 -8.94 6.76
C ASP A 120 -9.09 -8.44 6.05
N MET A 121 -8.03 -8.19 6.83
CA MET A 121 -6.76 -7.68 6.31
C MET A 121 -6.05 -8.73 5.46
N ARG A 122 -5.73 -8.37 4.22
CA ARG A 122 -5.04 -9.22 3.23
C ARG A 122 -3.71 -8.61 2.80
N PRO A 123 -2.75 -9.43 2.32
CA PRO A 123 -1.56 -8.91 1.66
C PRO A 123 -1.92 -7.96 0.51
N ARG A 124 -1.12 -6.91 0.31
CA ARG A 124 -1.38 -5.91 -0.75
C ARG A 124 -0.29 -5.90 -1.78
N THR A 125 -0.69 -6.02 -3.03
CA THR A 125 0.20 -6.02 -4.18
C THR A 125 0.96 -4.70 -4.29
N MET A 126 2.29 -4.79 -4.24
CA MET A 126 3.22 -3.65 -4.35
C MET A 126 3.67 -3.39 -5.78
N THR A 127 3.47 -4.34 -6.67
CA THR A 127 3.90 -4.28 -8.08
C THR A 127 2.70 -4.37 -9.02
N ARG A 128 2.89 -3.94 -10.26
CA ARG A 128 1.86 -4.00 -11.32
C ARG A 128 2.49 -4.40 -12.64
N ASP A 129 1.68 -5.05 -13.47
CA ASP A 129 2.02 -5.37 -14.86
C ASP A 129 1.80 -4.14 -15.75
N ILE A 130 2.77 -3.24 -15.73
CA ILE A 130 2.80 -2.02 -16.52
C ILE A 130 4.21 -1.77 -17.03
N ASP A 131 4.33 -1.11 -18.18
CA ASP A 131 5.61 -0.84 -18.86
C ASP A 131 6.28 0.48 -18.42
N TRP A 132 5.56 1.33 -17.70
CA TRP A 132 6.05 2.61 -17.19
C TRP A 132 6.03 2.66 -15.66
N GLY A 133 6.95 3.40 -15.07
CA GLY A 133 7.02 3.57 -13.61
C GLY A 133 8.39 3.24 -13.03
N ILE A 134 8.43 3.03 -11.72
CA ILE A 134 9.65 2.76 -10.98
C ILE A 134 10.02 1.27 -11.12
N PRO A 135 11.23 0.94 -11.62
CA PRO A 135 11.70 -0.44 -11.64
C PRO A 135 11.70 -1.08 -10.24
N ILE A 136 11.41 -2.36 -10.19
CA ILE A 136 11.40 -3.12 -8.94
C ILE A 136 12.85 -3.34 -8.50
N PRO A 137 13.27 -2.85 -7.32
CA PRO A 137 14.66 -2.90 -6.88
C PRO A 137 14.99 -4.25 -6.21
N VAL A 138 14.72 -5.34 -6.91
CA VAL A 138 14.95 -6.72 -6.45
C VAL A 138 15.77 -7.44 -7.50
N GLU A 139 16.82 -8.14 -7.09
CA GLU A 139 17.69 -8.89 -7.98
C GLU A 139 16.88 -9.81 -8.91
N GLY A 140 17.14 -9.71 -10.20
CA GLY A 140 16.41 -10.43 -11.26
C GLY A 140 15.09 -9.79 -11.69
N TRP A 141 14.70 -8.64 -11.10
CA TRP A 141 13.49 -7.91 -11.43
C TRP A 141 13.73 -6.47 -11.90
N GLU A 142 14.97 -5.96 -11.73
CA GLU A 142 15.32 -4.56 -12.05
C GLU A 142 15.10 -4.23 -13.53
N ASP A 143 15.44 -5.17 -14.41
CA ASP A 143 15.36 -5.01 -15.86
C ASP A 143 14.03 -5.49 -16.45
N ASN A 144 13.08 -5.93 -15.60
CA ASN A 144 11.77 -6.35 -16.08
C ASN A 144 10.97 -5.15 -16.57
N SER A 145 10.87 -5.02 -17.91
CA SER A 145 10.17 -3.90 -18.54
C SER A 145 8.66 -3.95 -18.33
N ALA A 146 8.10 -5.15 -18.13
CA ALA A 146 6.66 -5.37 -18.00
C ALA A 146 6.14 -5.21 -16.56
N LYS A 147 7.04 -5.06 -15.56
CA LYS A 147 6.64 -4.98 -14.15
C LYS A 147 7.26 -3.77 -13.47
N LYS A 148 6.45 -3.01 -12.75
CA LYS A 148 6.86 -1.81 -12.03
C LYS A 148 6.26 -1.76 -10.63
N LEU A 149 6.84 -0.93 -9.77
CA LEU A 149 6.24 -0.62 -8.49
C LEU A 149 4.90 0.12 -8.67
N TYR A 150 3.92 -0.24 -7.87
CA TYR A 150 2.63 0.43 -7.83
C TYR A 150 2.79 1.85 -7.31
N VAL A 151 2.35 2.82 -8.08
CA VAL A 151 2.58 4.25 -7.81
C VAL A 151 2.02 4.69 -6.46
N TRP A 152 0.85 4.22 -6.07
CA TRP A 152 0.24 4.59 -4.79
C TRP A 152 0.98 3.98 -3.59
N PHE A 153 1.55 2.79 -3.76
CA PHE A 153 2.42 2.21 -2.75
C PHE A 153 3.70 3.05 -2.56
N ASP A 154 4.30 3.51 -3.65
CA ASP A 154 5.50 4.37 -3.61
C ASP A 154 5.17 5.81 -3.15
N ALA A 155 3.96 6.30 -3.39
CA ALA A 155 3.58 7.66 -3.11
C ALA A 155 3.68 8.01 -1.62
N VAL A 156 3.14 7.17 -0.73
CA VAL A 156 3.11 7.45 0.71
C VAL A 156 4.49 7.47 1.36
N ILE A 157 5.45 6.65 0.89
CA ILE A 157 6.83 6.71 1.36
C ILE A 157 7.52 8.03 0.96
N GLY A 158 6.90 8.77 0.06
CA GLY A 158 7.31 10.11 -0.36
C GLY A 158 7.39 11.10 0.79
N TYR A 159 6.50 11.01 1.79
CA TYR A 159 6.52 11.88 2.97
C TYR A 159 7.87 11.81 3.70
N LEU A 160 8.28 10.61 4.09
CA LEU A 160 9.58 10.38 4.72
C LEU A 160 10.72 10.73 3.78
N SER A 161 10.61 10.36 2.49
CA SER A 161 11.65 10.62 1.50
C SER A 161 11.92 12.09 1.30
N SER A 162 10.88 12.93 1.29
CA SER A 162 11.01 14.37 1.15
C SER A 162 11.68 14.99 2.36
N SER A 163 11.38 14.52 3.56
CA SER A 163 12.02 14.99 4.78
C SER A 163 13.52 14.66 4.80
N ILE A 164 13.88 13.45 4.38
CA ILE A 164 15.29 13.02 4.28
C ILE A 164 16.03 13.86 3.21
N GLU A 165 15.42 14.05 2.04
CA GLU A 165 16.00 14.86 0.97
C GLU A 165 16.19 16.33 1.42
N TRP A 166 15.20 16.90 2.11
CA TRP A 166 15.32 18.23 2.68
C TRP A 166 16.50 18.32 3.67
N ALA A 167 16.63 17.35 4.57
CA ALA A 167 17.74 17.31 5.54
C ALA A 167 19.11 17.28 4.85
N HIS A 168 19.25 16.48 3.80
CA HIS A 168 20.49 16.46 3.00
C HIS A 168 20.76 17.80 2.31
N ARG A 169 19.76 18.42 1.70
CA ARG A 169 19.92 19.71 1.01
C ARG A 169 20.26 20.85 1.94
N THR A 170 19.80 20.82 3.19
CA THR A 170 20.09 21.87 4.18
C THR A 170 21.44 21.69 4.89
N GLY A 171 22.22 20.65 4.54
CA GLY A 171 23.52 20.37 5.12
C GLY A 171 23.48 19.71 6.50
N ASN A 172 22.30 19.32 6.99
CA ASN A 172 22.12 18.55 8.22
C ASN A 172 21.38 17.23 7.89
N PRO A 173 22.10 16.19 7.47
CA PRO A 173 21.50 14.96 6.98
C PRO A 173 20.69 14.19 8.03
N ASP A 174 20.80 14.51 9.29
CA ASP A 174 20.06 13.90 10.40
C ASP A 174 18.81 14.72 10.83
N ALA A 175 18.62 15.93 10.32
CA ALA A 175 17.52 16.80 10.75
C ALA A 175 16.11 16.22 10.56
N TRP A 176 15.93 15.28 9.61
CA TRP A 176 14.66 14.58 9.42
C TRP A 176 14.23 13.76 10.65
N LYS A 177 15.17 13.33 11.48
CA LYS A 177 14.91 12.55 12.70
C LYS A 177 14.14 13.35 13.74
N ASP A 178 14.34 14.67 13.80
CA ASP A 178 13.61 15.57 14.71
C ASP A 178 12.11 15.56 14.46
N TYR A 179 11.69 15.22 13.25
CA TYR A 179 10.29 15.11 12.86
C TYR A 179 9.77 13.67 12.94
N TRP A 180 10.58 12.70 12.55
CA TRP A 180 10.11 11.33 12.35
C TRP A 180 10.44 10.37 13.51
N GLN A 181 11.42 10.71 14.34
CA GLN A 181 11.86 9.89 15.48
C GLN A 181 11.67 10.59 16.83
N ASN A 182 11.34 11.87 16.83
CA ASN A 182 11.04 12.61 18.06
C ASN A 182 9.62 12.25 18.55
N PRO A 183 9.46 11.66 19.74
CA PRO A 183 8.14 11.28 20.26
C PRO A 183 7.19 12.47 20.53
N GLN A 184 7.70 13.70 20.53
CA GLN A 184 6.89 14.92 20.66
C GLN A 184 6.40 15.46 19.30
N ALA A 185 6.98 15.01 18.18
CA ALA A 185 6.51 15.42 16.86
C ALA A 185 5.11 14.82 16.58
N ARG A 186 4.30 15.56 15.84
CA ARG A 186 2.93 15.17 15.50
C ARG A 186 2.75 15.19 13.99
N HIS A 187 2.11 14.13 13.48
CA HIS A 187 1.86 13.94 12.05
C HIS A 187 0.36 13.96 11.77
N TYR A 188 -0.10 15.02 11.13
CA TYR A 188 -1.51 15.20 10.75
C TYR A 188 -1.65 15.06 9.23
N TYR A 189 -2.59 14.23 8.80
CA TYR A 189 -2.84 13.96 7.39
C TYR A 189 -4.25 14.43 7.00
N PHE A 190 -4.32 15.49 6.21
CA PHE A 190 -5.58 16.03 5.70
C PHE A 190 -5.86 15.45 4.31
N GLN A 191 -6.91 14.64 4.18
CA GLN A 191 -7.16 13.85 2.98
C GLN A 191 -8.63 13.51 2.78
N GLY A 192 -8.97 13.04 1.57
CA GLY A 192 -10.28 12.46 1.29
C GLY A 192 -10.45 11.07 1.91
N LYS A 193 -11.70 10.67 2.14
CA LYS A 193 -12.05 9.39 2.79
C LYS A 193 -11.43 8.15 2.12
N ASP A 194 -11.23 8.19 0.81
CA ASP A 194 -10.67 7.06 0.03
C ASP A 194 -9.18 6.81 0.37
N ASN A 195 -8.51 7.75 1.03
CA ASN A 195 -7.13 7.62 1.45
C ASN A 195 -6.97 7.11 2.89
N ILE A 196 -8.05 6.90 3.64
CA ILE A 196 -7.99 6.41 5.01
C ILE A 196 -7.24 5.07 5.06
N THR A 197 -7.56 4.13 4.18
CA THR A 197 -6.89 2.83 4.10
C THR A 197 -5.38 2.96 3.94
N PHE A 198 -4.92 3.88 3.07
CA PHE A 198 -3.50 4.11 2.87
C PHE A 198 -2.81 4.65 4.12
N HIS A 199 -3.46 5.50 4.90
CA HIS A 199 -2.84 6.17 6.04
C HIS A 199 -3.09 5.50 7.38
N SER A 200 -4.09 4.62 7.48
CA SER A 200 -4.34 3.82 8.68
C SER A 200 -3.74 2.42 8.64
N GLN A 201 -3.36 1.92 7.45
CA GLN A 201 -2.80 0.57 7.28
C GLN A 201 -1.48 0.55 6.50
N ILE A 202 -1.51 0.93 5.22
CA ILE A 202 -0.36 0.75 4.32
C ILE A 202 0.82 1.63 4.74
N TRP A 203 0.58 2.90 5.04
CA TRP A 203 1.62 3.81 5.46
C TRP A 203 2.22 3.46 6.84
N PRO A 204 1.42 3.20 7.89
CA PRO A 204 1.95 2.68 9.15
C PRO A 204 2.73 1.38 8.98
N ALA A 205 2.25 0.43 8.18
CA ALA A 205 2.96 -0.82 7.90
C ALA A 205 4.31 -0.58 7.20
N GLN A 206 4.39 0.38 6.28
CA GLN A 206 5.66 0.77 5.65
C GLN A 206 6.63 1.40 6.67
N LEU A 207 6.13 2.24 7.57
CA LEU A 207 6.95 2.84 8.64
C LEU A 207 7.49 1.76 9.59
N LEU A 208 6.65 0.83 10.00
CA LEU A 208 7.03 -0.30 10.85
C LEU A 208 8.08 -1.18 10.14
N GLY A 209 7.82 -1.54 8.89
CA GLY A 209 8.74 -2.33 8.08
C GLY A 209 10.08 -1.64 7.85
N TYR A 210 10.08 -0.33 7.61
CA TYR A 210 11.30 0.46 7.45
C TYR A 210 12.08 0.59 8.76
N ALA A 211 11.39 0.73 9.90
CA ALA A 211 11.99 0.79 11.22
C ALA A 211 12.49 -0.58 11.72
N GLY A 212 12.21 -1.65 11.01
CA GLY A 212 12.62 -3.00 11.40
C GLY A 212 11.79 -3.61 12.52
N LYS A 213 10.61 -3.08 12.79
CA LYS A 213 9.69 -3.63 13.78
C LYS A 213 8.64 -4.52 13.13
N GLY A 214 8.49 -5.73 13.63
CA GLY A 214 7.40 -6.62 13.31
C GLY A 214 7.64 -8.09 13.54
N ALA A 215 6.59 -8.90 13.35
CA ALA A 215 6.50 -10.31 13.70
C ALA A 215 7.54 -11.23 13.04
N LYS A 216 8.21 -10.79 11.98
CA LYS A 216 9.18 -11.64 11.24
C LYS A 216 10.65 -11.37 11.60
N GLY A 217 10.90 -10.52 12.62
CA GLY A 217 12.17 -10.37 13.34
C GLY A 217 13.43 -10.69 12.54
N GLY A 218 13.71 -9.93 11.48
CA GLY A 218 15.03 -9.99 10.85
C GLY A 218 16.02 -9.12 11.62
N GLU A 219 17.31 -9.42 11.56
CA GLU A 219 18.37 -8.49 11.94
C GLU A 219 18.35 -7.31 10.96
N LEU A 220 17.67 -6.27 11.34
CA LEU A 220 17.38 -5.18 10.46
C LEU A 220 18.28 -4.01 10.74
N HIS A 221 18.65 -3.35 9.67
CA HIS A 221 19.13 -2.00 9.74
C HIS A 221 18.09 -1.17 10.49
N THR A 222 18.24 -1.09 11.80
CA THR A 222 17.35 -0.32 12.67
C THR A 222 17.59 1.15 12.41
N TYR A 223 16.79 1.73 11.55
CA TYR A 223 16.77 3.19 11.39
C TYR A 223 16.13 3.90 12.59
N GLY A 224 15.82 3.15 13.65
CA GLY A 224 15.09 3.61 14.83
C GLY A 224 13.58 3.60 14.64
N GLU A 225 12.85 3.81 15.73
CA GLU A 225 11.40 3.92 15.70
C GLU A 225 10.97 5.17 14.93
N LEU A 226 9.98 5.01 14.07
CA LEU A 226 9.36 6.11 13.34
C LEU A 226 7.99 6.42 13.92
N ASN A 227 7.65 7.70 13.98
CA ASN A 227 6.33 8.13 14.42
C ASN A 227 5.26 7.69 13.42
N LEU A 228 4.27 6.98 13.90
CA LEU A 228 3.05 6.68 13.15
C LEU A 228 2.14 7.92 13.09
N PRO A 229 1.15 7.95 12.19
CA PRO A 229 0.21 9.06 12.11
C PRO A 229 -0.41 9.42 13.47
N THR A 230 -0.42 10.71 13.80
CA THR A 230 -1.09 11.21 15.00
C THR A 230 -2.59 11.29 14.76
N GLU A 231 -2.98 11.82 13.59
CA GLU A 231 -4.39 11.95 13.18
C GLU A 231 -4.51 11.91 11.64
N ILE A 232 -5.59 11.34 11.14
CA ILE A 232 -5.94 11.29 9.72
C ILE A 232 -7.41 11.64 9.51
#